data_f3cac30135c7badedad2c78d7e8db782
#
_entry.id   f3cac30135c7badedad2c78d7e8db782
#
_cell.length_a   1.000
_cell.length_b   1.000
_cell.length_c   1.000
_cell.angle_alpha   90.00
_cell.angle_beta   90.00
_cell.angle_gamma   90.00
#
_symmetry.space_group_name_H-M   'P 1'
#
loop_
_entity.id
_entity.type
_entity.pdbx_description
1 polymer ?
#
loop_
_entity_poly.entity_id
_entity_poly.type
_entity_poly.pdbx_seq_one_letter_code
_entity_poly.pdbx_strand_id
1 'polypeptide(L)'
;MASKKPANKITKRVTKKPTASAAGAPPVKPPAGQENLFANPDSVQPVQLQDEMERSFLDYAMSVIMSRALPDVRDGLKPVHRRIIWDMDQQGFRPDRPFVKCARVTGDTMARYHPHGDGAIYDALVRMAQPFSLRHPLIDFHGNYGSPDFGPAASRYTESRLHPLAMQLLADIDEDTVDLIPTYDGTSEEPIVLPARFPNLLVNGSQGIAVGMATSIPPHNLGEIIDATLHLLEHPEATPNDLMKFVNGPDFPTGGLILGRSGIIDAYRTGRGSIKTRAKVSIEEGRRGQMQIIVSELPYQASCSAIASRIQELVDGGDLDGIADVNDNSSGGETNLIITLKRDANSNVVMNNLFKLTQLQSSFPVNMVALVKGVPRTVNLRDALVGYVDHQIEVITRRSTFRLQKANDRNHILEGRLKALNVIDEIIKLIRASEDAASAKEALMGKKYGFTERQAIDILDMQLRQLTRLSRIDLET
;
A
#
# COMPACT_ATOMS: atom_id res chain seq x y z
N MET A 1 -10.88 64.58 19.97
CA MET A 1 -12.32 64.51 19.69
C MET A 1 -12.80 63.10 19.84
N ALA A 2 -13.63 62.88 20.85
CA ALA A 2 -14.10 61.50 21.24
C ALA A 2 -15.31 61.13 20.40
N SER A 3 -15.35 59.84 19.98
CA SER A 3 -16.57 59.29 19.43
C SER A 3 -16.91 57.96 20.13
N LYS A 4 -18.13 57.96 20.69
CA LYS A 4 -18.73 56.99 21.59
C LYS A 4 -19.13 55.70 20.89
N LYS A 5 -18.92 54.57 21.59
CA LYS A 5 -19.55 53.27 21.31
C LYS A 5 -21.05 53.30 21.68
N PRO A 6 -21.95 52.62 20.97
CA PRO A 6 -23.29 52.35 21.47
C PRO A 6 -23.36 50.98 22.18
N ALA A 7 -24.14 51.01 23.27
CA ALA A 7 -24.38 49.91 24.19
C ALA A 7 -25.37 48.88 23.61
N ASN A 8 -25.09 47.62 23.86
CA ASN A 8 -25.93 46.46 23.51
C ASN A 8 -27.05 46.27 24.55
N LYS A 9 -28.31 46.39 24.12
CA LYS A 9 -29.49 46.12 24.94
C LYS A 9 -29.78 44.62 24.98
N ILE A 10 -29.72 44.05 26.19
CA ILE A 10 -30.17 42.68 26.50
C ILE A 10 -31.71 42.71 26.57
N THR A 11 -32.39 42.06 25.63
CA THR A 11 -33.83 41.83 25.67
C THR A 11 -34.11 40.51 26.42
N LYS A 12 -34.80 40.63 27.55
CA LYS A 12 -35.33 39.52 28.37
C LYS A 12 -36.38 38.74 27.58
N ARG A 13 -36.17 37.46 27.38
CA ARG A 13 -37.15 36.53 26.80
C ARG A 13 -38.14 36.07 27.88
N VAL A 14 -39.38 36.46 27.70
CA VAL A 14 -40.52 36.07 28.55
C VAL A 14 -40.88 34.61 28.24
N THR A 15 -40.85 33.76 29.24
CA THR A 15 -41.34 32.38 29.16
C THR A 15 -42.89 32.38 29.22
N LYS A 16 -43.55 31.96 28.15
CA LYS A 16 -44.97 31.61 28.14
C LYS A 16 -45.14 30.12 28.54
N LYS A 17 -45.98 29.84 29.55
CA LYS A 17 -46.49 28.54 29.91
C LYS A 17 -47.34 27.95 28.79
N PRO A 18 -47.27 26.62 28.50
CA PRO A 18 -48.18 25.98 27.54
C PRO A 18 -49.55 25.78 28.15
N THR A 19 -50.58 26.23 27.47
CA THR A 19 -51.99 25.92 27.67
C THR A 19 -52.30 24.52 27.09
N ALA A 20 -53.14 23.81 27.83
CA ALA A 20 -53.56 22.43 27.53
C ALA A 20 -54.54 22.36 26.33
N SER A 21 -54.63 21.14 25.79
CA SER A 21 -55.74 20.53 25.04
C SER A 21 -55.88 20.88 23.55
N ALA A 22 -55.51 19.92 22.72
CA ALA A 22 -56.30 19.54 21.55
C ALA A 22 -56.20 18.03 21.33
N ALA A 23 -57.37 17.41 21.22
CA ALA A 23 -57.59 16.00 21.17
C ALA A 23 -57.08 15.33 19.87
N GLY A 24 -56.57 14.11 20.02
CA GLY A 24 -56.82 12.95 19.20
C GLY A 24 -56.49 13.04 17.69
N ALA A 25 -55.20 12.76 17.34
CA ALA A 25 -54.95 12.03 16.08
C ALA A 25 -54.63 10.59 16.41
N PRO A 26 -55.15 9.60 15.65
CA PRO A 26 -54.85 8.19 15.91
C PRO A 26 -53.36 7.89 15.71
N PRO A 27 -52.76 6.93 16.46
CA PRO A 27 -51.38 6.57 16.28
C PRO A 27 -51.16 6.01 14.89
N VAL A 28 -50.24 6.63 14.15
CA VAL A 28 -49.74 6.14 12.85
C VAL A 28 -49.06 4.80 13.13
N LYS A 29 -49.58 3.71 12.61
CA LYS A 29 -48.92 2.40 12.63
C LYS A 29 -47.58 2.51 11.91
N PRO A 30 -46.49 2.06 12.49
CA PRO A 30 -45.19 1.98 11.80
C PRO A 30 -45.32 1.00 10.60
N PRO A 31 -44.56 1.24 9.50
CA PRO A 31 -44.60 0.34 8.35
C PRO A 31 -44.17 -1.07 8.78
N ALA A 32 -44.88 -2.06 8.26
CA ALA A 32 -44.63 -3.48 8.50
C ALA A 32 -43.17 -3.81 8.06
N GLY A 33 -42.33 -4.21 9.02
CA GLY A 33 -40.94 -4.60 8.79
C GLY A 33 -39.91 -4.06 9.79
N GLN A 34 -40.26 -3.11 10.66
CA GLN A 34 -39.43 -2.78 11.83
C GLN A 34 -40.00 -3.50 13.05
N GLU A 35 -39.61 -4.74 13.26
CA GLU A 35 -39.74 -5.39 14.57
C GLU A 35 -38.96 -4.54 15.58
N ASN A 36 -39.65 -4.05 16.59
CA ASN A 36 -39.04 -3.37 17.74
C ASN A 36 -38.06 -4.35 18.39
N LEU A 37 -36.78 -4.20 18.17
CA LEU A 37 -35.70 -4.96 18.80
C LEU A 37 -35.78 -4.96 20.33
N PHE A 38 -36.60 -4.08 20.92
CA PHE A 38 -36.81 -3.95 22.35
C PHE A 38 -38.21 -4.43 22.80
N ALA A 39 -39.02 -5.01 21.92
CA ALA A 39 -40.40 -5.39 22.23
C ALA A 39 -40.53 -6.79 22.87
N ASN A 40 -39.47 -7.59 22.91
CA ASN A 40 -39.45 -8.92 23.51
C ASN A 40 -38.45 -8.95 24.68
N PRO A 41 -38.89 -8.95 25.93
CA PRO A 41 -38.00 -9.08 27.12
C PRO A 41 -37.11 -10.33 27.05
N ASP A 42 -37.60 -11.39 26.39
CA ASP A 42 -36.86 -12.65 26.20
C ASP A 42 -35.72 -12.57 25.16
N SER A 43 -35.61 -11.47 24.39
CA SER A 43 -34.52 -11.26 23.46
C SER A 43 -33.26 -10.63 24.08
N VAL A 44 -33.36 -10.16 25.33
CA VAL A 44 -32.22 -9.57 26.05
C VAL A 44 -31.51 -10.67 26.84
N GLN A 45 -30.37 -11.10 26.36
CA GLN A 45 -29.51 -12.02 27.08
C GLN A 45 -28.61 -11.24 28.05
N PRO A 46 -28.64 -11.54 29.38
CA PRO A 46 -27.71 -10.92 30.30
C PRO A 46 -26.30 -11.48 30.07
N VAL A 47 -25.37 -10.60 29.71
CA VAL A 47 -23.95 -10.91 29.53
C VAL A 47 -23.17 -10.23 30.65
N GLN A 48 -22.20 -10.92 31.25
CA GLN A 48 -21.30 -10.28 32.21
C GLN A 48 -20.43 -9.27 31.49
N LEU A 49 -20.27 -8.08 32.06
CA LEU A 49 -19.48 -7.00 31.47
C LEU A 49 -18.04 -7.43 31.18
N GLN A 50 -17.46 -8.26 32.04
CA GLN A 50 -16.11 -8.77 31.88
C GLN A 50 -16.00 -9.64 30.59
N ASP A 51 -16.92 -10.59 30.42
CA ASP A 51 -16.91 -11.51 29.25
C ASP A 51 -17.08 -10.75 27.95
N GLU A 52 -17.98 -9.74 27.91
CA GLU A 52 -18.19 -8.90 26.73
C GLU A 52 -16.97 -8.05 26.44
N MET A 53 -16.34 -7.47 27.46
CA MET A 53 -15.11 -6.67 27.26
C MET A 53 -13.95 -7.54 26.77
N GLU A 54 -13.75 -8.72 27.33
CA GLU A 54 -12.69 -9.65 26.90
C GLU A 54 -12.90 -10.07 25.44
N ARG A 55 -14.13 -10.44 25.06
CA ARG A 55 -14.46 -10.81 23.68
C ARG A 55 -14.28 -9.65 22.70
N SER A 56 -14.87 -8.50 23.01
CA SER A 56 -14.77 -7.31 22.15
C SER A 56 -13.33 -6.84 22.00
N PHE A 57 -12.52 -6.90 23.07
CA PHE A 57 -11.10 -6.54 22.99
C PHE A 57 -10.31 -7.54 22.15
N LEU A 58 -10.59 -8.84 22.26
CA LEU A 58 -9.95 -9.86 21.45
C LEU A 58 -10.29 -9.67 19.95
N ASP A 59 -11.56 -9.47 19.63
CA ASP A 59 -12.02 -9.22 18.25
C ASP A 59 -11.37 -7.95 17.66
N TYR A 60 -11.31 -6.87 18.46
CA TYR A 60 -10.61 -5.64 18.07
C TYR A 60 -9.13 -5.87 17.86
N ALA A 61 -8.45 -6.57 18.79
CA ALA A 61 -7.03 -6.86 18.68
C ALA A 61 -6.72 -7.67 17.41
N MET A 62 -7.52 -8.73 17.15
CA MET A 62 -7.38 -9.56 15.95
C MET A 62 -7.57 -8.72 14.66
N SER A 63 -8.61 -7.89 14.63
CA SER A 63 -8.85 -6.98 13.49
C SER A 63 -7.69 -6.03 13.25
N VAL A 64 -7.15 -5.41 14.30
CA VAL A 64 -6.00 -4.48 14.17
C VAL A 64 -4.75 -5.19 13.69
N ILE A 65 -4.50 -6.42 14.17
CA ILE A 65 -3.33 -7.21 13.78
C ILE A 65 -3.44 -7.65 12.32
N MET A 66 -4.55 -8.29 11.95
CA MET A 66 -4.69 -8.94 10.64
C MET A 66 -5.08 -7.99 9.52
N SER A 67 -5.91 -6.97 9.83
CA SER A 67 -6.56 -6.14 8.80
C SER A 67 -6.11 -4.67 8.78
N ARG A 68 -5.09 -4.29 9.58
CA ARG A 68 -4.66 -2.88 9.65
C ARG A 68 -3.16 -2.67 9.74
N ALA A 69 -2.48 -3.24 10.75
CA ALA A 69 -1.16 -2.79 11.16
C ALA A 69 -0.02 -3.55 10.50
N LEU A 70 -0.19 -4.84 10.20
CA LEU A 70 0.87 -5.69 9.70
C LEU A 70 0.83 -5.83 8.18
N PRO A 71 2.01 -5.87 7.52
CA PRO A 71 2.13 -6.17 6.10
C PRO A 71 2.01 -7.68 5.85
N ASP A 72 1.55 -8.07 4.67
CA ASP A 72 1.66 -9.46 4.19
C ASP A 72 3.09 -9.72 3.68
N VAL A 73 3.63 -10.90 3.97
CA VAL A 73 5.00 -11.26 3.56
C VAL A 73 5.16 -11.32 2.04
N ARG A 74 4.08 -11.63 1.31
CA ARG A 74 4.04 -11.85 -0.13
C ARG A 74 4.21 -10.55 -0.93
N ASP A 75 3.44 -9.51 -0.62
CA ASP A 75 3.44 -8.22 -1.34
C ASP A 75 3.97 -7.03 -0.51
N GLY A 76 4.24 -7.24 0.78
CA GLY A 76 4.77 -6.20 1.67
C GLY A 76 3.81 -5.07 1.99
N LEU A 77 2.54 -5.20 1.65
CA LEU A 77 1.55 -4.14 1.79
C LEU A 77 0.64 -4.38 2.99
N LYS A 78 0.24 -3.29 3.63
CA LYS A 78 -0.91 -3.28 4.53
C LYS A 78 -2.20 -3.19 3.71
N PRO A 79 -3.35 -3.61 4.28
CA PRO A 79 -4.63 -3.57 3.54
C PRO A 79 -4.96 -2.20 2.95
N VAL A 80 -4.72 -1.10 3.67
CA VAL A 80 -5.00 0.26 3.14
C VAL A 80 -4.16 0.59 1.92
N HIS A 81 -2.85 0.24 1.91
CA HIS A 81 -1.97 0.49 0.76
C HIS A 81 -2.39 -0.34 -0.45
N ARG A 82 -2.73 -1.62 -0.23
CA ARG A 82 -3.20 -2.53 -1.29
C ARG A 82 -4.49 -2.02 -1.92
N ARG A 83 -5.45 -1.57 -1.10
CA ARG A 83 -6.73 -1.02 -1.55
C ARG A 83 -6.58 0.27 -2.34
N ILE A 84 -5.67 1.16 -1.93
CA ILE A 84 -5.37 2.39 -2.68
C ILE A 84 -4.79 2.05 -4.07
N ILE A 85 -3.79 1.16 -4.13
CA ILE A 85 -3.15 0.76 -5.39
C ILE A 85 -4.15 0.06 -6.31
N TRP A 86 -4.99 -0.83 -5.75
CA TRP A 86 -6.04 -1.51 -6.48
C TRP A 86 -7.10 -0.56 -7.03
N ASP A 87 -7.63 0.34 -6.20
CA ASP A 87 -8.60 1.33 -6.63
C ASP A 87 -8.06 2.23 -7.75
N MET A 88 -6.84 2.73 -7.60
CA MET A 88 -6.20 3.56 -8.62
C MET A 88 -6.03 2.83 -9.95
N ASP A 89 -5.72 1.54 -9.94
CA ASP A 89 -5.64 0.73 -11.16
C ASP A 89 -7.01 0.51 -11.79
N GLN A 90 -8.02 0.16 -11.01
CA GLN A 90 -9.40 -0.02 -11.47
C GLN A 90 -10.00 1.26 -12.06
N GLN A 91 -9.60 2.42 -11.54
CA GLN A 91 -9.98 3.74 -12.08
C GLN A 91 -9.12 4.18 -13.28
N GLY A 92 -8.08 3.44 -13.61
CA GLY A 92 -7.16 3.75 -14.71
C GLY A 92 -6.22 4.92 -14.42
N PHE A 93 -5.88 5.21 -13.16
CA PHE A 93 -4.94 6.26 -12.77
C PHE A 93 -3.48 5.77 -12.91
N ARG A 94 -3.12 5.34 -14.12
CA ARG A 94 -1.86 4.71 -14.49
C ARG A 94 -0.78 5.72 -14.84
N PRO A 95 0.50 5.32 -14.90
CA PRO A 95 1.63 6.24 -15.17
C PRO A 95 1.54 6.98 -16.51
N ASP A 96 0.88 6.39 -17.50
CA ASP A 96 0.66 6.95 -18.86
C ASP A 96 -0.55 7.90 -18.92
N ARG A 97 -1.27 8.10 -17.81
CA ARG A 97 -2.45 8.92 -17.73
C ARG A 97 -2.21 10.23 -16.98
N PRO A 98 -3.06 11.24 -17.16
CA PRO A 98 -2.99 12.47 -16.39
C PRO A 98 -3.10 12.25 -14.89
N PHE A 99 -2.50 13.15 -14.11
CA PHE A 99 -2.68 13.19 -12.66
C PHE A 99 -4.14 13.51 -12.29
N VAL A 100 -4.58 12.96 -11.17
CA VAL A 100 -5.91 13.20 -10.60
C VAL A 100 -5.79 13.76 -9.17
N LYS A 101 -6.78 14.54 -8.73
CA LYS A 101 -6.80 15.07 -7.36
C LYS A 101 -6.81 13.93 -6.34
N CYS A 102 -5.96 14.04 -5.32
CA CYS A 102 -5.90 13.04 -4.24
C CYS A 102 -7.24 12.88 -3.52
N ALA A 103 -8.02 13.96 -3.40
CA ALA A 103 -9.37 13.90 -2.84
C ALA A 103 -10.31 12.92 -3.61
N ARG A 104 -10.11 12.74 -4.92
CA ARG A 104 -10.85 11.75 -5.70
C ARG A 104 -10.40 10.33 -5.31
N VAL A 105 -9.10 10.07 -5.31
CA VAL A 105 -8.55 8.75 -4.93
C VAL A 105 -9.01 8.36 -3.52
N THR A 106 -8.89 9.27 -2.55
CA THR A 106 -9.32 8.99 -1.16
C THR A 106 -10.81 8.73 -1.05
N GLY A 107 -11.64 9.49 -1.80
CA GLY A 107 -13.09 9.33 -1.83
C GLY A 107 -13.52 7.99 -2.45
N ASP A 108 -12.96 7.64 -3.61
CA ASP A 108 -13.26 6.39 -4.30
C ASP A 108 -12.82 5.17 -3.47
N THR A 109 -11.58 5.20 -2.90
CA THR A 109 -11.07 4.15 -2.02
C THR A 109 -11.94 3.97 -0.76
N MET A 110 -12.34 5.08 -0.13
CA MET A 110 -13.20 5.05 1.06
C MET A 110 -14.58 4.45 0.76
N ALA A 111 -15.17 4.85 -0.36
CA ALA A 111 -16.51 4.43 -0.70
C ALA A 111 -16.62 2.94 -1.08
N ARG A 112 -15.59 2.38 -1.72
CA ARG A 112 -15.64 1.02 -2.29
C ARG A 112 -14.91 -0.03 -1.47
N TYR A 113 -13.75 0.32 -0.89
CA TYR A 113 -12.81 -0.67 -0.38
C TYR A 113 -12.47 -0.50 1.10
N HIS A 114 -12.36 0.75 1.59
CA HIS A 114 -11.80 1.01 2.91
C HIS A 114 -12.69 1.92 3.75
N PRO A 115 -13.65 1.37 4.53
CA PRO A 115 -14.67 2.11 5.28
C PRO A 115 -14.08 2.80 6.54
N HIS A 116 -13.10 3.70 6.33
CA HIS A 116 -12.45 4.47 7.38
C HIS A 116 -12.30 5.94 6.95
N GLY A 117 -11.88 6.82 7.88
CA GLY A 117 -11.76 8.25 7.61
C GLY A 117 -10.82 8.57 6.44
N ASP A 118 -11.21 9.55 5.62
CA ASP A 118 -10.49 10.03 4.44
C ASP A 118 -9.07 10.52 4.77
N GLY A 119 -8.88 11.12 5.94
CA GLY A 119 -7.57 11.57 6.40
C GLY A 119 -6.56 10.42 6.51
N ALA A 120 -6.96 9.27 7.06
CA ALA A 120 -6.08 8.11 7.20
C ALA A 120 -5.69 7.51 5.83
N ILE A 121 -6.62 7.51 4.87
CA ILE A 121 -6.38 7.06 3.50
C ILE A 121 -5.44 8.04 2.79
N TYR A 122 -5.66 9.36 2.98
CA TYR A 122 -4.79 10.38 2.41
C TYR A 122 -3.37 10.29 2.96
N ASP A 123 -3.19 10.12 4.26
CA ASP A 123 -1.87 9.95 4.89
C ASP A 123 -1.14 8.71 4.35
N ALA A 124 -1.85 7.61 4.12
CA ALA A 124 -1.28 6.41 3.51
C ALA A 124 -0.87 6.65 2.04
N LEU A 125 -1.72 7.31 1.25
CA LEU A 125 -1.43 7.70 -0.14
C LEU A 125 -0.18 8.59 -0.21
N VAL A 126 -0.11 9.62 0.65
CA VAL A 126 1.02 10.55 0.71
C VAL A 126 2.32 9.83 1.05
N ARG A 127 2.32 8.95 2.04
CA ARG A 127 3.52 8.19 2.43
C ARG A 127 4.05 7.31 1.30
N MET A 128 3.17 6.74 0.48
CA MET A 128 3.58 5.94 -0.69
C MET A 128 4.21 6.79 -1.81
N ALA A 129 4.04 8.10 -1.79
CA ALA A 129 4.60 9.03 -2.76
C ALA A 129 5.89 9.73 -2.28
N GLN A 130 6.13 9.77 -0.97
CA GLN A 130 7.25 10.51 -0.38
C GLN A 130 8.59 9.78 -0.54
N PRO A 131 9.59 10.36 -1.25
CA PRO A 131 10.89 9.73 -1.46
C PRO A 131 11.76 9.64 -0.20
N PHE A 132 11.43 10.42 0.85
CA PHE A 132 12.07 10.32 2.16
C PHE A 132 11.40 9.31 3.10
N SER A 133 10.20 8.85 2.76
CA SER A 133 9.45 7.82 3.52
C SER A 133 9.62 6.42 2.95
N LEU A 134 9.57 6.26 1.62
CA LEU A 134 9.79 5.00 0.92
C LEU A 134 11.07 5.04 0.10
N ARG A 135 11.83 3.96 0.13
CA ARG A 135 13.04 3.81 -0.70
C ARG A 135 12.71 3.83 -2.19
N HIS A 136 11.58 3.24 -2.56
CA HIS A 136 11.02 3.23 -3.90
C HIS A 136 9.55 3.63 -3.85
N PRO A 137 9.20 4.89 -4.15
CA PRO A 137 7.83 5.35 -4.17
C PRO A 137 6.94 4.51 -5.10
N LEU A 138 5.68 4.33 -4.70
CA LEU A 138 4.67 3.59 -5.46
C LEU A 138 3.64 4.52 -6.12
N ILE A 139 3.66 5.79 -5.75
CA ILE A 139 2.77 6.84 -6.25
C ILE A 139 3.60 7.99 -6.80
N ASP A 140 3.28 8.45 -8.01
CA ASP A 140 3.74 9.72 -8.58
C ASP A 140 2.85 10.85 -8.07
N PHE A 141 3.42 12.04 -7.91
CA PHE A 141 2.68 13.16 -7.35
C PHE A 141 2.97 14.51 -8.02
N HIS A 142 1.98 15.41 -7.91
CA HIS A 142 2.12 16.84 -8.16
C HIS A 142 1.62 17.64 -6.96
N GLY A 143 2.36 18.71 -6.61
CA GLY A 143 2.03 19.59 -5.49
C GLY A 143 2.91 19.33 -4.27
N ASN A 144 2.50 19.88 -3.12
CA ASN A 144 3.25 19.78 -1.88
C ASN A 144 2.84 18.53 -1.10
N TYR A 145 3.72 17.54 -1.08
CA TYR A 145 3.57 16.29 -0.32
C TYR A 145 4.33 16.30 1.01
N GLY A 146 4.72 17.50 1.46
CA GLY A 146 5.43 17.68 2.73
C GLY A 146 6.92 17.42 2.63
N SER A 147 7.55 17.48 3.78
CA SER A 147 8.97 17.18 4.02
C SER A 147 9.08 16.37 5.32
N PRO A 148 10.26 15.93 5.75
CA PRO A 148 10.44 15.33 7.08
C PRO A 148 9.95 16.21 8.24
N ASP A 149 9.91 17.54 8.03
CA ASP A 149 9.57 18.53 9.05
C ASP A 149 8.12 19.03 8.93
N PHE A 150 7.54 19.00 7.75
CA PHE A 150 6.22 19.60 7.48
C PHE A 150 5.28 18.60 6.81
N GLY A 151 4.01 18.63 7.23
CA GLY A 151 2.95 17.82 6.63
C GLY A 151 2.62 18.23 5.18
N PRO A 152 1.89 17.39 4.45
CA PRO A 152 1.45 17.68 3.09
C PRO A 152 0.36 18.76 3.05
N ALA A 153 0.16 19.35 1.87
CA ALA A 153 -1.02 20.17 1.60
C ALA A 153 -2.29 19.29 1.60
N ALA A 154 -3.46 19.91 1.78
CA ALA A 154 -4.72 19.18 1.79
C ALA A 154 -4.98 18.46 0.44
N SER A 155 -5.68 17.31 0.49
CA SER A 155 -5.94 16.40 -0.64
C SER A 155 -6.61 17.05 -1.86
N ARG A 156 -7.34 18.17 -1.66
CA ARG A 156 -7.96 18.95 -2.75
C ARG A 156 -6.96 19.71 -3.61
N TYR A 157 -5.74 19.97 -3.10
CA TYR A 157 -4.69 20.70 -3.82
C TYR A 157 -3.70 19.77 -4.49
N THR A 158 -3.38 18.63 -3.88
CA THR A 158 -2.42 17.65 -4.36
C THR A 158 -3.01 16.74 -5.42
N GLU A 159 -2.15 16.21 -6.29
CA GLU A 159 -2.53 15.30 -7.37
C GLU A 159 -1.62 14.07 -7.35
N SER A 160 -2.16 12.93 -7.75
CA SER A 160 -1.46 11.65 -7.76
C SER A 160 -1.83 10.79 -8.97
N ARG A 161 -0.96 9.82 -9.27
CA ARG A 161 -1.19 8.67 -10.15
C ARG A 161 -0.28 7.52 -9.71
N LEU A 162 -0.50 6.33 -10.22
CA LEU A 162 0.40 5.20 -9.94
C LEU A 162 1.79 5.46 -10.52
N HIS A 163 2.82 5.09 -9.76
CA HIS A 163 4.20 5.07 -10.26
C HIS A 163 4.42 3.80 -11.11
N PRO A 164 5.34 3.81 -12.11
CA PRO A 164 5.66 2.61 -12.90
C PRO A 164 6.01 1.37 -12.07
N LEU A 165 6.62 1.55 -10.91
CA LEU A 165 6.95 0.44 -10.01
C LEU A 165 5.69 -0.19 -9.37
N ALA A 166 4.64 0.59 -9.09
CA ALA A 166 3.37 0.04 -8.59
C ALA A 166 2.72 -0.89 -9.63
N MET A 167 2.90 -0.63 -10.94
CA MET A 167 2.43 -1.52 -11.99
C MET A 167 3.11 -2.89 -11.96
N GLN A 168 4.33 -2.98 -11.39
CA GLN A 168 4.98 -4.28 -11.19
C GLN A 168 4.36 -5.08 -10.03
N LEU A 169 3.72 -4.41 -9.06
CA LEU A 169 2.95 -5.09 -8.01
C LEU A 169 1.63 -5.66 -8.55
N LEU A 170 1.04 -4.99 -9.54
CA LEU A 170 -0.25 -5.34 -10.17
C LEU A 170 -0.10 -6.25 -11.40
N ALA A 171 1.12 -6.53 -11.82
CA ALA A 171 1.38 -7.21 -13.08
C ALA A 171 0.68 -8.58 -13.16
N ASP A 172 -0.02 -8.82 -14.26
CA ASP A 172 -0.78 -10.05 -14.55
C ASP A 172 -1.95 -10.33 -13.57
N ILE A 173 -2.45 -9.32 -12.83
CA ILE A 173 -3.56 -9.50 -11.87
C ILE A 173 -4.86 -9.96 -12.54
N ASP A 174 -5.07 -9.59 -13.81
CA ASP A 174 -6.24 -9.98 -14.62
C ASP A 174 -6.15 -11.43 -15.15
N GLU A 175 -5.09 -12.17 -14.82
CA GLU A 175 -4.83 -13.52 -15.31
C GLU A 175 -5.04 -14.60 -14.21
N ASP A 176 -5.97 -14.38 -13.30
CA ASP A 176 -6.32 -15.28 -12.19
C ASP A 176 -5.12 -15.66 -11.31
N THR A 177 -4.21 -14.71 -11.10
CA THR A 177 -2.94 -14.94 -10.37
C THR A 177 -3.09 -14.92 -8.86
N VAL A 178 -4.12 -14.24 -8.34
CA VAL A 178 -4.42 -14.08 -6.91
C VAL A 178 -5.92 -14.22 -6.66
N ASP A 179 -6.28 -14.52 -5.41
CA ASP A 179 -7.69 -14.61 -5.03
C ASP A 179 -8.29 -13.23 -4.81
N LEU A 180 -9.52 -13.06 -5.28
CA LEU A 180 -10.36 -11.90 -5.03
C LEU A 180 -11.39 -12.24 -3.95
N ILE A 181 -11.68 -11.29 -3.08
CA ILE A 181 -12.71 -11.39 -2.04
C ILE A 181 -13.72 -10.25 -2.19
N PRO A 182 -14.98 -10.46 -1.79
CA PRO A 182 -15.95 -9.38 -1.76
C PRO A 182 -15.50 -8.23 -0.86
N THR A 183 -15.79 -6.99 -1.27
CA THR A 183 -15.61 -5.80 -0.44
C THR A 183 -16.56 -5.81 0.77
N TYR A 184 -16.35 -4.92 1.73
CA TYR A 184 -17.13 -4.83 2.97
C TYR A 184 -18.65 -4.70 2.75
N ASP A 185 -19.08 -4.14 1.61
CA ASP A 185 -20.47 -3.96 1.20
C ASP A 185 -20.97 -5.02 0.19
N GLY A 186 -20.07 -5.91 -0.26
CA GLY A 186 -20.36 -6.97 -1.24
C GLY A 186 -20.66 -6.49 -2.64
N THR A 187 -20.44 -5.20 -2.96
CA THR A 187 -20.75 -4.63 -4.29
C THR A 187 -19.63 -4.76 -5.30
N SER A 188 -18.40 -4.99 -4.82
CA SER A 188 -17.17 -5.08 -5.62
C SER A 188 -16.28 -6.20 -5.08
N GLU A 189 -15.13 -6.39 -5.71
CA GLU A 189 -14.10 -7.35 -5.27
C GLU A 189 -12.77 -6.66 -5.07
N GLU A 190 -11.99 -7.16 -4.11
CA GLU A 190 -10.64 -6.70 -3.83
C GLU A 190 -9.66 -7.88 -3.74
N PRO A 191 -8.37 -7.71 -4.13
CA PRO A 191 -7.40 -8.77 -4.03
C PRO A 191 -6.94 -8.96 -2.57
N ILE A 192 -6.84 -10.22 -2.13
CA ILE A 192 -6.26 -10.57 -0.82
C ILE A 192 -4.79 -10.13 -0.75
N VAL A 193 -4.08 -10.27 -1.88
CA VAL A 193 -2.66 -9.94 -2.05
C VAL A 193 -2.42 -9.54 -3.50
N LEU A 194 -1.40 -8.72 -3.77
CA LEU A 194 -1.01 -8.40 -5.15
C LEU A 194 0.00 -9.42 -5.69
N PRO A 195 0.08 -9.63 -7.02
CA PRO A 195 1.06 -10.55 -7.64
C PRO A 195 2.52 -10.21 -7.33
N ALA A 196 2.86 -8.92 -7.17
CA ALA A 196 4.12 -8.40 -6.66
C ALA A 196 5.39 -8.98 -7.30
N ARG A 197 5.77 -8.50 -8.50
CA ARG A 197 6.97 -8.97 -9.23
C ARG A 197 8.32 -8.68 -8.55
N PHE A 198 8.33 -7.97 -7.44
CA PHE A 198 9.53 -7.74 -6.64
C PHE A 198 9.23 -7.84 -5.15
N PRO A 199 10.17 -8.19 -4.29
CA PRO A 199 9.97 -8.41 -2.85
C PRO A 199 9.81 -7.10 -2.09
N ASN A 200 8.67 -6.45 -2.27
CA ASN A 200 8.38 -5.10 -1.76
C ASN A 200 8.50 -5.00 -0.23
N LEU A 201 8.21 -6.08 0.52
CA LEU A 201 8.36 -6.10 1.98
C LEU A 201 9.77 -5.69 2.43
N LEU A 202 10.79 -6.22 1.77
CA LEU A 202 12.18 -5.92 2.10
C LEU A 202 12.67 -4.65 1.40
N VAL A 203 12.23 -4.39 0.17
CA VAL A 203 12.67 -3.25 -0.62
C VAL A 203 12.21 -1.93 0.00
N ASN A 204 10.95 -1.81 0.35
CA ASN A 204 10.38 -0.59 0.95
C ASN A 204 10.26 -0.65 2.47
N GLY A 205 10.35 -1.84 3.05
CA GLY A 205 10.11 -2.02 4.48
C GLY A 205 8.64 -1.79 4.87
N SER A 206 8.38 -1.86 6.16
CA SER A 206 7.06 -1.52 6.72
C SER A 206 7.17 -1.22 8.21
N GLN A 207 6.38 -0.27 8.69
CA GLN A 207 6.24 0.02 10.11
C GLN A 207 4.79 0.05 10.51
N GLY A 208 4.45 -0.49 11.67
CA GLY A 208 3.08 -0.52 12.18
C GLY A 208 3.01 -0.89 13.64
N ILE A 209 2.02 -0.34 14.32
CA ILE A 209 1.74 -0.61 15.73
C ILE A 209 0.39 -1.31 15.80
N ALA A 210 0.40 -2.55 16.29
CA ALA A 210 -0.79 -3.35 16.55
C ALA A 210 -1.01 -3.51 18.05
N VAL A 211 -2.06 -4.22 18.43
CA VAL A 211 -2.30 -4.56 19.84
C VAL A 211 -1.35 -5.69 20.24
N GLY A 212 -0.54 -5.45 21.26
CA GLY A 212 0.42 -6.42 21.80
C GLY A 212 1.66 -6.69 20.92
N MET A 213 1.76 -6.11 19.72
CA MET A 213 2.92 -6.27 18.85
C MET A 213 3.11 -5.06 17.93
N ALA A 214 4.34 -4.90 17.43
CA ALA A 214 4.67 -3.88 16.45
C ALA A 214 5.55 -4.49 15.35
N THR A 215 5.50 -3.93 14.16
CA THR A 215 6.43 -4.24 13.07
C THR A 215 7.29 -3.04 12.75
N SER A 216 8.58 -3.28 12.49
CA SER A 216 9.54 -2.27 12.05
C SER A 216 10.56 -2.97 11.15
N ILE A 217 10.27 -3.01 9.86
CA ILE A 217 11.09 -3.64 8.82
C ILE A 217 11.79 -2.53 8.06
N PRO A 218 13.13 -2.49 8.05
CA PRO A 218 13.87 -1.45 7.33
C PRO A 218 13.80 -1.67 5.81
N PRO A 219 13.94 -0.60 5.00
CA PRO A 219 14.07 -0.71 3.55
C PRO A 219 15.48 -1.19 3.16
N HIS A 220 15.59 -1.78 1.96
CA HIS A 220 16.84 -2.34 1.41
C HIS A 220 17.06 -1.95 -0.04
N ASN A 221 18.29 -2.11 -0.52
CA ASN A 221 18.61 -1.94 -1.92
C ASN A 221 17.95 -3.02 -2.77
N LEU A 222 17.26 -2.60 -3.84
CA LEU A 222 16.51 -3.51 -4.73
C LEU A 222 17.43 -4.53 -5.40
N GLY A 223 18.61 -4.11 -5.88
CA GLY A 223 19.58 -4.99 -6.52
C GLY A 223 20.09 -6.07 -5.57
N GLU A 224 20.52 -5.68 -4.34
CA GLU A 224 21.00 -6.61 -3.31
C GLU A 224 19.92 -7.65 -2.93
N ILE A 225 18.67 -7.23 -2.82
CA ILE A 225 17.56 -8.14 -2.50
C ILE A 225 17.25 -9.09 -3.68
N ILE A 226 17.34 -8.62 -4.92
CA ILE A 226 17.19 -9.47 -6.11
C ILE A 226 18.32 -10.51 -6.16
N ASP A 227 19.56 -10.11 -5.97
CA ASP A 227 20.72 -11.01 -5.99
C ASP A 227 20.60 -12.09 -4.89
N ALA A 228 20.17 -11.70 -3.69
CA ALA A 228 19.89 -12.64 -2.61
C ALA A 228 18.74 -13.60 -2.95
N THR A 229 17.70 -13.11 -3.63
CA THR A 229 16.56 -13.94 -4.08
C THR A 229 17.00 -14.94 -5.14
N LEU A 230 17.81 -14.53 -6.11
CA LEU A 230 18.38 -15.41 -7.14
C LEU A 230 19.27 -16.50 -6.52
N HIS A 231 20.13 -16.10 -5.58
CA HIS A 231 20.95 -17.06 -4.84
C HIS A 231 20.10 -18.09 -4.06
N LEU A 232 19.00 -17.65 -3.45
CA LEU A 232 18.07 -18.54 -2.73
C LEU A 232 17.36 -19.52 -3.68
N LEU A 233 17.03 -19.09 -4.91
CA LEU A 233 16.43 -19.96 -5.93
C LEU A 233 17.41 -21.05 -6.41
N GLU A 234 18.70 -20.70 -6.57
CA GLU A 234 19.74 -21.65 -6.94
C GLU A 234 20.14 -22.57 -5.78
N HIS A 235 20.05 -22.06 -4.56
CA HIS A 235 20.46 -22.74 -3.33
C HIS A 235 19.35 -22.67 -2.28
N PRO A 236 18.31 -23.52 -2.36
CA PRO A 236 17.17 -23.48 -1.43
C PRO A 236 17.56 -23.69 0.05
N GLU A 237 18.70 -24.33 0.30
CA GLU A 237 19.24 -24.56 1.66
C GLU A 237 20.06 -23.36 2.19
N ALA A 238 20.19 -22.26 1.44
CA ALA A 238 20.97 -21.11 1.86
C ALA A 238 20.52 -20.59 3.23
N THR A 239 21.49 -20.36 4.10
CA THR A 239 21.27 -19.82 5.45
C THR A 239 21.14 -18.30 5.42
N PRO A 240 20.60 -17.65 6.48
CA PRO A 240 20.63 -16.20 6.58
C PRO A 240 22.04 -15.61 6.43
N ASN A 241 23.09 -16.34 6.86
CA ASN A 241 24.46 -15.90 6.72
C ASN A 241 24.96 -15.88 5.27
N ASP A 242 24.48 -16.79 4.44
CA ASP A 242 24.82 -16.82 3.02
C ASP A 242 24.14 -15.65 2.29
N LEU A 243 22.89 -15.36 2.62
CA LEU A 243 22.15 -14.23 2.06
C LEU A 243 22.74 -12.87 2.46
N MET A 244 23.32 -12.76 3.67
CA MET A 244 24.04 -11.57 4.12
C MET A 244 25.33 -11.27 3.34
N LYS A 245 25.78 -12.13 2.44
CA LYS A 245 26.88 -11.84 1.50
C LYS A 245 26.42 -10.92 0.37
N PHE A 246 25.11 -10.96 0.06
CA PHE A 246 24.47 -10.11 -0.96
C PHE A 246 23.83 -8.88 -0.32
N VAL A 247 23.09 -9.05 0.80
CA VAL A 247 22.43 -7.97 1.52
C VAL A 247 23.30 -7.50 2.66
N ASN A 248 24.02 -6.40 2.43
CA ASN A 248 24.99 -5.87 3.41
C ASN A 248 24.32 -5.19 4.61
N GLY A 249 23.16 -4.60 4.42
CA GLY A 249 22.39 -3.89 5.43
C GLY A 249 21.22 -3.12 4.85
N PRO A 250 20.43 -2.44 5.69
CA PRO A 250 19.37 -1.54 5.23
C PRO A 250 19.90 -0.40 4.36
N ASP A 251 19.05 0.05 3.44
CA ASP A 251 19.30 1.20 2.57
C ASP A 251 18.23 2.27 2.82
N PHE A 252 18.52 3.16 3.76
CA PHE A 252 17.58 4.20 4.17
C PHE A 252 17.50 5.34 3.15
N PRO A 253 16.28 5.82 2.80
CA PRO A 253 16.09 6.83 1.75
C PRO A 253 16.70 8.20 2.11
N THR A 254 16.89 8.51 3.39
CA THR A 254 17.48 9.77 3.86
C THR A 254 18.99 9.72 4.03
N GLY A 255 19.62 8.59 3.66
CA GLY A 255 21.08 8.40 3.79
C GLY A 255 21.55 8.20 5.23
N GLY A 256 22.67 8.82 5.57
CA GLY A 256 23.35 8.68 6.86
C GLY A 256 24.31 7.49 6.90
N LEU A 257 24.87 7.26 8.07
CA LEU A 257 25.89 6.22 8.31
C LEU A 257 25.34 5.16 9.26
N ILE A 258 25.55 3.89 8.96
CA ILE A 258 25.25 2.78 9.88
C ILE A 258 26.51 2.47 10.70
N LEU A 259 26.37 2.37 12.02
CA LEU A 259 27.45 2.11 12.94
C LEU A 259 27.45 0.66 13.42
N GLY A 260 28.46 -0.08 12.96
CA GLY A 260 28.64 -1.49 13.33
C GLY A 260 27.69 -2.43 12.60
N ARG A 261 27.99 -3.72 12.62
CA ARG A 261 27.24 -4.78 11.91
C ARG A 261 26.46 -5.71 12.83
N SER A 262 26.70 -5.69 14.14
CA SER A 262 26.06 -6.63 15.08
C SER A 262 24.54 -6.57 15.02
N GLY A 263 23.96 -5.36 15.08
CA GLY A 263 22.51 -5.20 15.02
C GLY A 263 21.88 -5.65 13.69
N ILE A 264 22.61 -5.54 12.56
CA ILE A 264 22.19 -6.06 11.26
C ILE A 264 22.18 -7.60 11.29
N ILE A 265 23.27 -8.20 11.78
CA ILE A 265 23.39 -9.67 11.87
C ILE A 265 22.29 -10.25 12.74
N ASP A 266 22.04 -9.64 13.91
CA ASP A 266 20.96 -10.07 14.81
C ASP A 266 19.59 -9.95 14.13
N ALA A 267 19.31 -8.81 13.47
CA ALA A 267 18.07 -8.59 12.75
C ALA A 267 17.83 -9.62 11.64
N TYR A 268 18.84 -9.91 10.84
CA TYR A 268 18.68 -10.82 9.70
C TYR A 268 18.65 -12.30 10.09
N ARG A 269 19.23 -12.66 11.23
CA ARG A 269 19.18 -14.03 11.78
C ARG A 269 17.87 -14.30 12.54
N THR A 270 17.41 -13.35 13.33
CA THR A 270 16.34 -13.57 14.31
C THR A 270 15.06 -12.80 14.00
N GLY A 271 15.10 -11.87 13.05
CA GLY A 271 14.02 -10.92 12.80
C GLY A 271 13.96 -9.77 13.80
N ARG A 272 14.92 -9.68 14.76
CA ARG A 272 14.97 -8.62 15.78
C ARG A 272 16.39 -8.10 15.93
N GLY A 273 16.52 -6.79 16.03
CA GLY A 273 17.82 -6.14 16.20
C GLY A 273 17.71 -4.65 16.44
N SER A 274 18.84 -4.01 16.66
CA SER A 274 18.92 -2.55 16.81
C SER A 274 20.06 -2.02 15.96
N ILE A 275 19.73 -1.23 14.95
CA ILE A 275 20.68 -0.67 13.99
C ILE A 275 20.95 0.77 14.37
N LYS A 276 22.20 1.08 14.73
CA LYS A 276 22.62 2.45 15.05
C LYS A 276 22.87 3.22 13.75
N THR A 277 22.18 4.34 13.60
CA THR A 277 22.32 5.27 12.47
C THR A 277 22.83 6.61 12.96
N ARG A 278 23.65 7.26 12.17
CA ARG A 278 24.27 8.55 12.47
C ARG A 278 24.18 9.46 11.27
N ALA A 279 23.96 10.75 11.53
CA ALA A 279 24.00 11.81 10.54
C ALA A 279 25.39 11.86 9.86
N LYS A 280 25.40 12.21 8.59
CA LYS A 280 26.65 12.53 7.89
C LYS A 280 26.96 14.00 8.10
N VAL A 281 28.13 14.25 8.67
CA VAL A 281 28.56 15.59 9.07
C VAL A 281 29.94 15.89 8.51
N SER A 282 30.16 17.16 8.15
CA SER A 282 31.49 17.71 7.84
C SER A 282 31.80 18.85 8.81
N ILE A 283 33.10 19.08 9.06
CA ILE A 283 33.56 20.21 9.85
C ILE A 283 34.31 21.12 8.90
N GLU A 284 33.86 22.36 8.78
CA GLU A 284 34.36 23.33 7.83
C GLU A 284 34.65 24.66 8.52
N GLU A 285 35.55 25.46 7.97
CA GLU A 285 35.80 26.82 8.42
C GLU A 285 34.77 27.75 7.75
N GLY A 286 33.94 28.34 8.59
CA GLY A 286 32.92 29.29 8.16
C GLY A 286 33.47 30.73 8.04
N ARG A 287 32.52 31.65 7.84
CA ARG A 287 32.86 33.09 7.76
C ARG A 287 33.50 33.56 9.07
N ARG A 288 34.51 34.40 8.98
CA ARG A 288 35.26 35.01 10.13
C ARG A 288 36.08 34.01 10.96
N GLY A 289 36.51 32.86 10.37
CA GLY A 289 37.35 31.88 11.06
C GLY A 289 36.66 31.09 12.16
N GLN A 290 35.33 31.03 12.19
CA GLN A 290 34.58 30.20 13.11
C GLN A 290 34.38 28.80 12.48
N MET A 291 34.59 27.77 13.28
CA MET A 291 34.31 26.40 12.83
C MET A 291 32.79 26.15 12.76
N GLN A 292 32.37 25.43 11.75
CA GLN A 292 30.98 25.02 11.54
C GLN A 292 30.89 23.51 11.38
N ILE A 293 29.87 22.92 11.97
CA ILE A 293 29.49 21.54 11.74
C ILE A 293 28.32 21.59 10.77
N ILE A 294 28.49 21.02 9.57
CA ILE A 294 27.48 20.97 8.52
C ILE A 294 26.92 19.55 8.48
N VAL A 295 25.61 19.42 8.65
CA VAL A 295 24.90 18.14 8.56
C VAL A 295 24.25 18.04 7.19
N SER A 296 24.68 17.07 6.38
CA SER A 296 24.19 16.86 5.01
C SER A 296 23.18 15.70 4.88
N GLU A 297 23.21 14.73 5.80
CA GLU A 297 22.27 13.62 5.82
C GLU A 297 21.87 13.32 7.27
N LEU A 298 20.60 12.96 7.48
CA LEU A 298 20.03 12.63 8.79
C LEU A 298 19.68 11.15 8.91
N PRO A 299 19.66 10.60 10.13
CA PRO A 299 19.07 9.30 10.39
C PRO A 299 17.62 9.22 9.86
N TYR A 300 17.23 8.04 9.40
CA TYR A 300 15.88 7.82 8.86
C TYR A 300 14.79 8.22 9.88
N GLN A 301 13.82 9.00 9.41
CA GLN A 301 12.72 9.58 10.20
C GLN A 301 13.15 10.65 11.22
N ALA A 302 14.37 11.14 11.19
CA ALA A 302 14.75 12.29 11.98
C ALA A 302 14.28 13.59 11.30
N SER A 303 13.83 14.55 12.11
CA SER A 303 13.41 15.90 11.71
C SER A 303 14.52 16.90 11.96
N CYS A 304 14.86 17.70 10.95
CA CYS A 304 15.90 18.72 11.06
C CYS A 304 15.50 19.82 12.06
N SER A 305 14.26 20.27 11.98
CA SER A 305 13.73 21.30 12.87
C SER A 305 13.64 20.85 14.33
N ALA A 306 13.27 19.57 14.55
CA ALA A 306 13.25 19.01 15.90
C ALA A 306 14.67 18.88 16.49
N ILE A 307 15.66 18.52 15.65
CA ILE A 307 17.06 18.47 16.07
C ILE A 307 17.57 19.87 16.39
N ALA A 308 17.30 20.87 15.55
CA ALA A 308 17.70 22.25 15.80
C ALA A 308 17.09 22.79 17.09
N SER A 309 15.80 22.58 17.32
CA SER A 309 15.12 22.95 18.57
C SER A 309 15.73 22.26 19.79
N ARG A 310 16.05 20.95 19.66
CA ARG A 310 16.68 20.21 20.75
C ARG A 310 18.08 20.72 21.09
N ILE A 311 18.88 21.08 20.07
CA ILE A 311 20.19 21.70 20.27
C ILE A 311 20.03 23.03 21.03
N GLN A 312 19.09 23.87 20.63
CA GLN A 312 18.83 25.13 21.29
C GLN A 312 18.44 24.95 22.77
N GLU A 313 17.53 24.00 23.07
CA GLU A 313 17.16 23.65 24.45
C GLU A 313 18.38 23.26 25.29
N LEU A 314 19.27 22.42 24.73
CA LEU A 314 20.48 21.98 25.44
C LEU A 314 21.50 23.10 25.67
N VAL A 315 21.61 24.05 24.75
CA VAL A 315 22.47 25.25 24.89
C VAL A 315 21.91 26.17 25.94
N ASP A 316 20.61 26.45 25.91
CA ASP A 316 19.93 27.32 26.88
C ASP A 316 19.93 26.71 28.30
N GLY A 317 19.84 25.37 28.39
CA GLY A 317 19.92 24.61 29.63
C GLY A 317 21.33 24.48 30.20
N GLY A 318 22.36 24.82 29.40
CA GLY A 318 23.76 24.68 29.81
C GLY A 318 24.32 23.25 29.74
N ASP A 319 23.56 22.30 29.17
CA ASP A 319 23.98 20.92 29.00
C ASP A 319 24.92 20.71 27.79
N LEU A 320 24.93 21.68 26.86
CA LEU A 320 25.76 21.69 25.66
C LEU A 320 26.40 23.07 25.47
N ASP A 321 27.68 23.14 25.68
CA ASP A 321 28.46 24.37 25.45
C ASP A 321 29.25 24.30 24.13
N GLY A 322 29.76 25.46 23.70
CA GLY A 322 30.59 25.59 22.51
C GLY A 322 29.82 25.88 21.23
N ILE A 323 28.50 25.98 21.25
CA ILE A 323 27.66 26.35 20.10
C ILE A 323 27.34 27.86 20.20
N ALA A 324 27.50 28.55 19.06
CA ALA A 324 27.18 29.98 18.94
C ALA A 324 25.83 30.21 18.24
N ASP A 325 25.50 29.37 17.25
CA ASP A 325 24.27 29.52 16.44
C ASP A 325 23.92 28.22 15.72
N VAL A 326 22.62 28.03 15.43
CA VAL A 326 22.08 26.87 14.70
C VAL A 326 21.13 27.35 13.62
N ASN A 327 21.48 27.10 12.37
CA ASN A 327 20.72 27.51 11.22
C ASN A 327 20.31 26.32 10.36
N ASP A 328 19.01 26.16 10.12
CA ASP A 328 18.47 25.19 9.17
C ASP A 328 18.29 25.86 7.81
N ASN A 329 19.16 25.50 6.86
CA ASN A 329 19.11 25.95 5.47
C ASN A 329 18.62 24.82 4.52
N SER A 330 17.99 23.80 5.07
CA SER A 330 17.47 22.67 4.28
C SER A 330 16.41 23.16 3.27
N SER A 331 16.49 22.72 2.04
CA SER A 331 15.60 23.12 0.95
C SER A 331 15.50 22.05 -0.12
N GLY A 332 14.33 21.91 -0.74
CA GLY A 332 14.14 21.03 -1.90
C GLY A 332 14.37 19.53 -1.65
N GLY A 333 14.31 19.10 -0.39
CA GLY A 333 14.59 17.71 0.02
C GLY A 333 16.05 17.44 0.39
N GLU A 334 16.94 18.44 0.27
CA GLU A 334 18.33 18.35 0.72
C GLU A 334 18.46 18.89 2.16
N THR A 335 19.09 18.11 3.02
CA THR A 335 19.38 18.51 4.40
C THR A 335 20.63 19.39 4.43
N ASN A 336 20.52 20.55 5.07
CA ASN A 336 21.65 21.46 5.27
C ASN A 336 21.51 22.20 6.61
N LEU A 337 21.77 21.48 7.72
CA LEU A 337 21.77 22.06 9.07
C LEU A 337 23.19 22.53 9.41
N ILE A 338 23.36 23.82 9.65
CA ILE A 338 24.63 24.46 9.94
C ILE A 338 24.68 24.81 11.43
N ILE A 339 25.63 24.23 12.17
CA ILE A 339 25.87 24.49 13.59
C ILE A 339 27.16 25.26 13.69
N THR A 340 27.09 26.55 14.02
CA THR A 340 28.24 27.45 14.17
C THR A 340 28.80 27.34 15.59
N LEU A 341 30.10 27.14 15.72
CA LEU A 341 30.75 26.98 17.00
C LEU A 341 31.29 28.29 17.54
N LYS A 342 31.42 28.40 18.86
CA LYS A 342 32.20 29.47 19.53
C LYS A 342 33.67 29.35 19.17
N ARG A 343 34.41 30.46 19.18
CA ARG A 343 35.82 30.48 18.73
C ARG A 343 36.75 29.54 19.49
N ASP A 344 36.48 29.33 20.77
CA ASP A 344 37.31 28.49 21.64
C ASP A 344 36.82 27.06 21.79
N ALA A 345 35.76 26.69 21.03
CA ALA A 345 35.17 25.38 21.12
C ALA A 345 35.91 24.31 20.31
N ASN A 346 36.15 23.16 20.92
CA ASN A 346 36.70 22.01 20.22
C ASN A 346 35.58 21.32 19.41
N SER A 347 35.66 21.40 18.10
CA SER A 347 34.64 20.88 17.19
C SER A 347 34.36 19.38 17.38
N ASN A 348 35.38 18.57 17.65
CA ASN A 348 35.20 17.13 17.85
C ASN A 348 34.48 16.81 19.17
N VAL A 349 34.71 17.57 20.22
CA VAL A 349 34.05 17.41 21.52
C VAL A 349 32.56 17.79 21.38
N VAL A 350 32.26 18.94 20.75
CA VAL A 350 30.90 19.38 20.50
C VAL A 350 30.17 18.36 19.62
N MET A 351 30.78 17.91 18.53
CA MET A 351 30.21 16.91 17.63
C MET A 351 29.85 15.60 18.36
N ASN A 352 30.75 15.09 19.22
CA ASN A 352 30.50 13.89 20.03
C ASN A 352 29.34 14.07 21.01
N ASN A 353 29.25 15.27 21.64
CA ASN A 353 28.12 15.58 22.51
C ASN A 353 26.81 15.69 21.74
N LEU A 354 26.81 16.29 20.54
CA LEU A 354 25.66 16.34 19.65
C LEU A 354 25.15 14.93 19.30
N PHE A 355 26.05 14.02 18.95
CA PHE A 355 25.66 12.61 18.69
C PHE A 355 25.09 11.90 19.92
N LYS A 356 25.53 12.27 21.12
CA LYS A 356 25.07 11.65 22.38
C LYS A 356 23.72 12.20 22.85
N LEU A 357 23.47 13.51 22.67
CA LEU A 357 22.36 14.22 23.29
C LEU A 357 21.21 14.54 22.33
N THR A 358 21.40 14.32 21.03
CA THR A 358 20.41 14.64 19.99
C THR A 358 20.13 13.47 19.05
N GLN A 359 19.13 13.60 18.18
CA GLN A 359 18.79 12.61 17.15
C GLN A 359 19.76 12.61 15.94
N LEU A 360 20.87 13.36 15.97
CA LEU A 360 21.95 13.20 15.00
C LEU A 360 22.58 11.79 15.05
N GLN A 361 22.38 11.07 16.13
CA GLN A 361 22.57 9.63 16.20
C GLN A 361 21.34 9.01 16.85
N SER A 362 20.77 8.01 16.18
CA SER A 362 19.59 7.28 16.64
C SER A 362 19.76 5.78 16.47
N SER A 363 18.87 5.00 17.06
CA SER A 363 18.82 3.56 16.86
C SER A 363 17.50 3.18 16.20
N PHE A 364 17.56 2.51 15.06
CA PHE A 364 16.40 1.94 14.40
C PHE A 364 16.10 0.56 15.00
N PRO A 365 14.99 0.38 15.73
CA PRO A 365 14.63 -0.91 16.29
C PRO A 365 14.05 -1.79 15.18
N VAL A 366 14.75 -2.86 14.82
CA VAL A 366 14.25 -3.84 13.86
C VAL A 366 13.39 -4.87 14.57
N ASN A 367 12.18 -5.06 14.07
CA ASN A 367 11.24 -6.11 14.48
C ASN A 367 10.45 -6.56 13.23
N MET A 368 10.93 -7.60 12.57
CA MET A 368 10.39 -8.06 11.28
C MET A 368 9.17 -8.95 11.52
N VAL A 369 8.03 -8.35 11.86
CA VAL A 369 6.76 -9.05 12.01
C VAL A 369 5.92 -8.83 10.75
N ALA A 370 5.47 -9.92 10.13
CA ALA A 370 4.62 -9.91 8.95
C ALA A 370 3.56 -11.02 9.03
N LEU A 371 2.52 -10.89 8.22
CA LEU A 371 1.52 -11.95 8.05
C LEU A 371 2.06 -13.02 7.10
N VAL A 372 2.17 -14.25 7.61
CA VAL A 372 2.54 -15.43 6.84
C VAL A 372 1.32 -16.35 6.81
N LYS A 373 0.67 -16.49 5.65
CA LYS A 373 -0.59 -17.22 5.50
C LYS A 373 -1.67 -16.76 6.51
N GLY A 374 -1.79 -15.43 6.67
CA GLY A 374 -2.76 -14.81 7.59
C GLY A 374 -2.38 -14.86 9.08
N VAL A 375 -1.23 -15.43 9.45
CA VAL A 375 -0.79 -15.52 10.85
C VAL A 375 0.40 -14.58 11.09
N PRO A 376 0.37 -13.73 12.12
CA PRO A 376 1.50 -12.87 12.45
C PRO A 376 2.69 -13.69 12.94
N ARG A 377 3.84 -13.52 12.29
CA ARG A 377 5.09 -14.20 12.64
C ARG A 377 6.26 -13.24 12.59
N THR A 378 7.22 -13.41 13.48
CA THR A 378 8.55 -12.81 13.32
C THR A 378 9.29 -13.61 12.25
N VAL A 379 9.66 -12.93 11.17
CA VAL A 379 10.38 -13.51 10.03
C VAL A 379 11.84 -13.03 10.06
N ASN A 380 12.78 -13.88 9.70
CA ASN A 380 14.16 -13.49 9.43
C ASN A 380 14.34 -13.15 7.95
N LEU A 381 15.55 -12.78 7.51
CA LEU A 381 15.81 -12.42 6.12
C LEU A 381 15.45 -13.56 5.15
N ARG A 382 15.82 -14.80 5.49
CA ARG A 382 15.53 -15.98 4.67
C ARG A 382 14.02 -16.26 4.61
N ASP A 383 13.34 -16.24 5.75
CA ASP A 383 11.90 -16.53 5.81
C ASP A 383 11.08 -15.51 5.01
N ALA A 384 11.48 -14.24 5.02
CA ALA A 384 10.85 -13.20 4.21
C ALA A 384 11.02 -13.46 2.71
N LEU A 385 12.23 -13.85 2.27
CA LEU A 385 12.50 -14.17 0.87
C LEU A 385 11.81 -15.48 0.44
N VAL A 386 11.79 -16.52 1.29
CA VAL A 386 11.07 -17.77 1.01
C VAL A 386 9.57 -17.49 0.85
N GLY A 387 8.96 -16.69 1.74
CA GLY A 387 7.55 -16.32 1.62
C GLY A 387 7.23 -15.60 0.32
N TYR A 388 8.14 -14.74 -0.15
CA TYR A 388 8.01 -14.09 -1.45
C TYR A 388 8.19 -15.08 -2.63
N VAL A 389 9.20 -15.94 -2.59
CA VAL A 389 9.47 -16.94 -3.66
C VAL A 389 8.31 -17.92 -3.81
N ASP A 390 7.81 -18.45 -2.70
CA ASP A 390 6.64 -19.33 -2.70
C ASP A 390 5.44 -18.68 -3.37
N HIS A 391 5.19 -17.42 -3.05
CA HIS A 391 4.13 -16.62 -3.68
C HIS A 391 4.37 -16.45 -5.19
N GLN A 392 5.61 -16.17 -5.63
CA GLN A 392 5.90 -16.05 -7.06
C GLN A 392 5.71 -17.36 -7.82
N ILE A 393 6.05 -18.49 -7.22
CA ILE A 393 5.79 -19.81 -7.82
C ILE A 393 4.29 -20.02 -8.02
N GLU A 394 3.47 -19.65 -7.03
CA GLU A 394 2.01 -19.74 -7.12
C GLU A 394 1.48 -18.82 -8.22
N VAL A 395 1.86 -17.54 -8.23
CA VAL A 395 1.45 -16.54 -9.24
C VAL A 395 1.81 -16.99 -10.66
N ILE A 396 3.05 -17.46 -10.87
CA ILE A 396 3.51 -17.93 -12.19
C ILE A 396 2.77 -19.20 -12.62
N THR A 397 2.50 -20.10 -11.71
CA THR A 397 1.77 -21.34 -11.99
C THR A 397 0.32 -21.03 -12.39
N ARG A 398 -0.38 -20.19 -11.62
CA ARG A 398 -1.76 -19.76 -11.91
C ARG A 398 -1.83 -19.01 -13.24
N ARG A 399 -0.93 -18.04 -13.45
CA ARG A 399 -0.81 -17.31 -14.72
C ARG A 399 -0.62 -18.26 -15.91
N SER A 400 0.30 -19.21 -15.80
CA SER A 400 0.60 -20.15 -16.87
C SER A 400 -0.60 -21.06 -17.17
N THR A 401 -1.31 -21.49 -16.15
CA THR A 401 -2.54 -22.27 -16.27
C THR A 401 -3.64 -21.48 -16.98
N PHE A 402 -3.83 -20.22 -16.58
CA PHE A 402 -4.81 -19.32 -17.22
C PHE A 402 -4.48 -19.10 -18.71
N ARG A 403 -3.22 -18.80 -19.03
CA ARG A 403 -2.77 -18.62 -20.42
C ARG A 403 -2.90 -19.89 -21.24
N LEU A 404 -2.58 -21.06 -20.66
CA LEU A 404 -2.75 -22.35 -21.31
C LEU A 404 -4.23 -22.62 -21.61
N GLN A 405 -5.09 -22.40 -20.63
CA GLN A 405 -6.55 -22.58 -20.84
C GLN A 405 -7.08 -21.68 -21.95
N LYS A 406 -6.70 -20.40 -21.92
CA LYS A 406 -7.06 -19.42 -22.94
C LYS A 406 -6.55 -19.81 -24.34
N ALA A 407 -5.32 -20.32 -24.42
CA ALA A 407 -4.74 -20.81 -25.67
C ALA A 407 -5.46 -22.05 -26.17
N ASN A 408 -5.78 -23.02 -25.30
CA ASN A 408 -6.55 -24.21 -25.65
C ASN A 408 -7.96 -23.89 -26.11
N ASP A 409 -8.66 -22.98 -25.43
CA ASP A 409 -9.99 -22.51 -25.85
C ASP A 409 -9.92 -21.85 -27.23
N ARG A 410 -8.88 -21.06 -27.49
CA ARG A 410 -8.68 -20.46 -28.81
C ARG A 410 -8.36 -21.50 -29.87
N ASN A 411 -7.46 -22.44 -29.59
CA ASN A 411 -7.11 -23.54 -30.50
C ASN A 411 -8.33 -24.37 -30.85
N HIS A 412 -9.16 -24.73 -29.85
CA HIS A 412 -10.39 -25.47 -30.06
C HIS A 412 -11.34 -24.77 -31.05
N ILE A 413 -11.50 -23.47 -30.96
CA ILE A 413 -12.30 -22.69 -31.92
C ILE A 413 -11.66 -22.69 -33.32
N LEU A 414 -10.33 -22.51 -33.42
CA LEU A 414 -9.62 -22.50 -34.70
C LEU A 414 -9.69 -23.86 -35.42
N GLU A 415 -9.54 -24.96 -34.69
CA GLU A 415 -9.76 -26.33 -35.23
C GLU A 415 -11.18 -26.50 -35.78
N GLY A 416 -12.19 -25.98 -35.07
CA GLY A 416 -13.56 -25.96 -35.54
C GLY A 416 -13.73 -25.18 -36.84
N ARG A 417 -13.13 -24.00 -36.93
CA ARG A 417 -13.13 -23.17 -38.16
C ARG A 417 -12.44 -23.86 -39.33
N LEU A 418 -11.27 -24.44 -39.15
CA LEU A 418 -10.57 -25.19 -40.19
C LEU A 418 -11.39 -26.39 -40.69
N LYS A 419 -12.01 -27.13 -39.78
CA LYS A 419 -12.92 -28.23 -40.12
C LYS A 419 -14.15 -27.72 -40.89
N ALA A 420 -14.74 -26.58 -40.48
CA ALA A 420 -15.87 -25.96 -41.15
C ALA A 420 -15.53 -25.49 -42.58
N LEU A 421 -14.35 -24.88 -42.77
CA LEU A 421 -13.89 -24.43 -44.08
C LEU A 421 -13.75 -25.59 -45.09
N ASN A 422 -13.36 -26.77 -44.64
CA ASN A 422 -13.27 -27.95 -45.52
C ASN A 422 -14.63 -28.45 -46.04
N VAL A 423 -15.73 -28.15 -45.33
CA VAL A 423 -17.11 -28.56 -45.67
C VAL A 423 -18.05 -27.38 -45.79
N ILE A 424 -17.50 -26.20 -46.11
CA ILE A 424 -18.26 -24.94 -46.01
C ILE A 424 -19.51 -24.89 -46.87
N ASP A 425 -19.49 -25.45 -48.10
CA ASP A 425 -20.61 -25.48 -48.99
C ASP A 425 -21.79 -26.31 -48.43
N GLU A 426 -21.47 -27.37 -47.67
CA GLU A 426 -22.49 -28.18 -47.00
C GLU A 426 -23.06 -27.42 -45.81
N ILE A 427 -22.21 -26.73 -45.03
CA ILE A 427 -22.62 -25.93 -43.88
C ILE A 427 -23.56 -24.78 -44.35
N ILE A 428 -23.21 -24.08 -45.40
CA ILE A 428 -24.07 -23.00 -45.97
C ILE A 428 -25.43 -23.57 -46.40
N LYS A 429 -25.45 -24.72 -47.03
CA LYS A 429 -26.73 -25.37 -47.45
C LYS A 429 -27.57 -25.76 -46.23
N LEU A 430 -26.92 -26.30 -45.18
CA LEU A 430 -27.54 -26.67 -43.92
C LEU A 430 -28.15 -25.44 -43.22
N ILE A 431 -27.39 -24.37 -43.06
CA ILE A 431 -27.85 -23.14 -42.41
C ILE A 431 -29.04 -22.55 -43.14
N ARG A 432 -29.02 -22.53 -44.50
CA ARG A 432 -30.13 -22.03 -45.33
C ARG A 432 -31.39 -22.92 -45.27
N ALA A 433 -31.22 -24.21 -44.96
CA ALA A 433 -32.34 -25.15 -44.85
C ALA A 433 -32.92 -25.23 -43.43
N SER A 434 -32.25 -24.70 -42.43
CA SER A 434 -32.69 -24.67 -41.04
C SER A 434 -33.72 -23.56 -40.82
N GLU A 435 -34.72 -23.81 -39.97
CA GLU A 435 -35.80 -22.88 -39.65
C GLU A 435 -35.28 -21.69 -38.79
N ASP A 436 -34.34 -21.97 -37.88
CA ASP A 436 -33.74 -20.99 -36.98
C ASP A 436 -32.27 -21.33 -36.64
N ALA A 437 -31.61 -20.43 -35.90
CA ALA A 437 -30.24 -20.61 -35.49
C ALA A 437 -30.05 -21.78 -34.48
N ALA A 438 -31.08 -22.12 -33.68
CA ALA A 438 -31.03 -23.22 -32.73
C ALA A 438 -30.99 -24.55 -33.44
N SER A 439 -31.88 -24.73 -34.42
CA SER A 439 -31.93 -25.93 -35.29
C SER A 439 -30.66 -26.11 -36.10
N ALA A 440 -30.07 -25.01 -36.62
CA ALA A 440 -28.79 -25.04 -37.31
C ALA A 440 -27.65 -25.46 -36.38
N LYS A 441 -27.62 -24.96 -35.14
CA LYS A 441 -26.66 -25.36 -34.11
C LYS A 441 -26.71 -26.85 -33.79
N GLU A 442 -27.95 -27.38 -33.56
CA GLU A 442 -28.14 -28.81 -33.28
C GLU A 442 -27.67 -29.69 -34.44
N ALA A 443 -27.97 -29.28 -35.68
CA ALA A 443 -27.56 -30.00 -36.86
C ALA A 443 -26.02 -30.02 -37.03
N LEU A 444 -25.34 -28.93 -36.73
CA LEU A 444 -23.86 -28.84 -36.72
C LEU A 444 -23.23 -29.74 -35.62
N MET A 445 -23.89 -29.85 -34.48
CA MET A 445 -23.46 -30.73 -33.38
C MET A 445 -23.77 -32.21 -33.67
N GLY A 446 -24.61 -32.49 -34.63
CA GLY A 446 -25.00 -33.86 -35.01
C GLY A 446 -23.83 -34.73 -35.44
N LYS A 447 -24.05 -36.08 -35.45
CA LYS A 447 -23.00 -37.10 -35.75
C LYS A 447 -22.28 -36.89 -37.09
N LYS A 448 -22.91 -36.21 -38.04
CA LYS A 448 -22.34 -35.96 -39.39
C LYS A 448 -21.15 -35.01 -39.32
N TYR A 449 -21.26 -33.93 -38.55
CA TYR A 449 -20.26 -32.88 -38.46
C TYR A 449 -19.45 -32.95 -37.14
N GLY A 450 -20.13 -33.32 -36.05
CA GLY A 450 -19.50 -33.52 -34.75
C GLY A 450 -18.76 -32.29 -34.21
N PHE A 451 -19.34 -31.08 -34.42
CA PHE A 451 -18.83 -29.87 -33.80
C PHE A 451 -19.29 -29.79 -32.34
N THR A 452 -18.46 -29.19 -31.48
CA THR A 452 -18.91 -28.85 -30.14
C THR A 452 -19.84 -27.65 -30.17
N GLU A 453 -20.59 -27.43 -29.08
CA GLU A 453 -21.50 -26.30 -28.99
C GLU A 453 -20.79 -24.96 -29.21
N ARG A 454 -19.64 -24.76 -28.60
CA ARG A 454 -18.80 -23.56 -28.79
C ARG A 454 -18.36 -23.35 -30.22
N GLN A 455 -17.94 -24.45 -30.91
CA GLN A 455 -17.54 -24.41 -32.32
C GLN A 455 -18.76 -24.10 -33.21
N ALA A 456 -19.93 -24.69 -32.94
CA ALA A 456 -21.13 -24.46 -33.70
C ALA A 456 -21.62 -23.00 -33.61
N ILE A 457 -21.59 -22.40 -32.41
CA ILE A 457 -21.93 -21.00 -32.21
C ILE A 457 -20.94 -20.10 -32.98
N ASP A 458 -19.63 -20.34 -32.86
CA ASP A 458 -18.62 -19.55 -33.56
C ASP A 458 -18.76 -19.65 -35.10
N ILE A 459 -19.13 -20.83 -35.64
CA ILE A 459 -19.36 -21.02 -37.07
C ILE A 459 -20.59 -20.23 -37.53
N LEU A 460 -21.67 -20.21 -36.74
CA LEU A 460 -22.90 -19.45 -37.07
C LEU A 460 -22.66 -17.93 -37.03
N ASP A 461 -21.80 -17.46 -36.13
CA ASP A 461 -21.45 -16.05 -36.00
C ASP A 461 -20.36 -15.62 -36.98
N MET A 462 -19.81 -16.54 -37.79
CA MET A 462 -18.69 -16.26 -38.71
C MET A 462 -19.12 -15.32 -39.84
N GLN A 463 -18.37 -14.25 -40.01
CA GLN A 463 -18.59 -13.30 -41.10
C GLN A 463 -18.16 -13.87 -42.45
N LEU A 464 -18.94 -13.64 -43.51
CA LEU A 464 -18.66 -14.15 -44.88
C LEU A 464 -17.25 -13.79 -45.39
N ARG A 465 -16.70 -12.65 -44.99
CA ARG A 465 -15.32 -12.26 -45.35
C ARG A 465 -14.25 -13.22 -44.85
N GLN A 466 -14.53 -13.96 -43.78
CA GLN A 466 -13.59 -14.93 -43.20
C GLN A 466 -13.54 -16.26 -43.95
N LEU A 467 -14.40 -16.43 -44.98
CA LEU A 467 -14.43 -17.60 -45.82
C LEU A 467 -13.52 -17.51 -47.05
N THR A 468 -12.70 -16.46 -47.15
CA THR A 468 -11.74 -16.28 -48.26
C THR A 468 -10.53 -17.19 -48.12
N ARG A 469 -9.82 -17.47 -49.27
CA ARG A 469 -8.59 -18.27 -49.26
C ARG A 469 -7.49 -17.67 -48.38
N LEU A 470 -7.37 -16.35 -48.30
CA LEU A 470 -6.43 -15.65 -47.45
C LEU A 470 -6.70 -15.92 -45.97
N SER A 471 -7.95 -15.92 -45.55
CA SER A 471 -8.35 -16.25 -44.19
C SER A 471 -8.01 -17.69 -43.79
N ARG A 472 -7.94 -18.63 -44.74
CA ARG A 472 -7.52 -20.03 -44.48
C ARG A 472 -6.01 -20.09 -44.14
N ILE A 473 -5.20 -19.38 -44.88
CA ILE A 473 -3.74 -19.32 -44.62
C ILE A 473 -3.47 -18.69 -43.24
N ASP A 474 -4.21 -17.63 -42.90
CA ASP A 474 -4.10 -16.96 -41.60
C ASP A 474 -4.56 -17.83 -40.42
N LEU A 475 -5.41 -18.86 -40.67
CA LEU A 475 -5.86 -19.81 -39.66
C LEU A 475 -4.93 -21.01 -39.48
N GLU A 476 -4.11 -21.31 -40.49
CA GLU A 476 -3.13 -22.42 -40.48
C GLU A 476 -1.76 -21.97 -39.94
N THR A 477 -1.49 -20.65 -39.94
CA THR A 477 -0.30 -20.02 -39.34
C THR A 477 -0.53 -19.55 -37.92
#